data_cfea96d1cfc6982a8961b1c29ebc1ca3
#
_entry.id   cfea96d1cfc6982a8961b1c29ebc1ca3
#
_cell.length_a   1.000
_cell.length_b   1.000
_cell.length_c   1.000
_cell.angle_alpha   90.00
_cell.angle_beta   90.00
_cell.angle_gamma   90.00
#
_symmetry.space_group_name_H-M   'P 1'
#
loop_
_entity.id
_entity.type
_entity.pdbx_description
1 polymer ?
#
loop_
_entity_poly.entity_id
_entity_poly.type
_entity_poly.pdbx_seq_one_letter_code
_entity_poly.pdbx_strand_id
1 'polypeptide(L)'
;MKGLVDTATFLRSVLNKEVGLRTGSLMSHVAVFEIEGFDRLILLTDAAFNTYPELKDKAQIIKNSVVVAKACGIQTPKVAPICAVEVVNPDMQATVDAALLSKMSDRGQIKGCIVDGPLALDNALSIEAAEHKGISGPVAGNADILLLPNIETANVMYKTLTYTANTKNGGILVGTSAPVILTSRADSFETKVNSIALAALVAENK
;
A
#
# COMPACT_ATOMS: atom_id res chain seq x y z
N MET A 1 15.52 9.00 -8.15
CA MET A 1 14.51 9.93 -7.61
C MET A 1 14.10 10.92 -8.68
N LYS A 2 12.79 11.16 -8.82
CA LYS A 2 12.27 12.18 -9.73
C LYS A 2 12.50 13.59 -9.17
N GLY A 3 13.02 14.49 -10.01
CA GLY A 3 13.17 15.92 -9.72
C GLY A 3 12.20 16.78 -10.56
N LEU A 4 12.73 17.66 -11.38
CA LEU A 4 11.97 18.57 -12.25
C LEU A 4 11.34 17.90 -13.48
N VAL A 5 11.84 16.73 -13.88
CA VAL A 5 11.32 15.96 -15.01
C VAL A 5 9.87 15.58 -14.77
N ASP A 6 9.03 15.61 -15.81
CA ASP A 6 7.65 15.15 -15.71
C ASP A 6 7.56 13.64 -15.43
N THR A 7 6.46 13.21 -14.83
CA THR A 7 6.27 11.82 -14.39
C THR A 7 6.30 10.83 -15.54
N ALA A 8 5.73 11.19 -16.71
CA ALA A 8 5.66 10.27 -17.84
C ALA A 8 7.04 10.02 -18.45
N THR A 9 7.87 11.04 -18.59
CA THR A 9 9.25 10.93 -19.08
C THR A 9 10.11 10.15 -18.09
N PHE A 10 9.99 10.41 -16.78
CA PHE A 10 10.70 9.68 -15.75
C PHE A 10 10.32 8.18 -15.77
N LEU A 11 9.03 7.86 -15.80
CA LEU A 11 8.57 6.48 -15.82
C LEU A 11 8.94 5.75 -17.12
N ARG A 12 8.93 6.43 -18.28
CA ARG A 12 9.44 5.85 -19.52
C ARG A 12 10.89 5.39 -19.42
N SER A 13 11.74 6.18 -18.75
CA SER A 13 13.14 5.81 -18.52
C SER A 13 13.27 4.63 -17.57
N VAL A 14 12.51 4.65 -16.45
CA VAL A 14 12.48 3.53 -15.48
C VAL A 14 12.00 2.24 -16.14
N LEU A 15 11.00 2.32 -17.01
CA LEU A 15 10.38 1.18 -17.67
C LEU A 15 11.03 0.83 -19.03
N ASN A 16 12.14 1.46 -19.41
CA ASN A 16 12.85 1.12 -20.63
C ASN A 16 13.24 -0.36 -20.63
N LYS A 17 13.08 -1.04 -21.78
CA LYS A 17 13.30 -2.48 -21.88
C LYS A 17 14.77 -2.88 -21.86
N GLU A 18 15.67 -2.00 -22.30
CA GLU A 18 17.08 -2.29 -22.47
C GLU A 18 17.93 -1.82 -21.29
N VAL A 19 17.67 -0.60 -20.82
CA VAL A 19 18.48 0.05 -19.78
C VAL A 19 17.70 0.46 -18.53
N GLY A 20 16.41 0.14 -18.46
CA GLY A 20 15.54 0.48 -17.34
C GLY A 20 15.61 -0.52 -16.18
N LEU A 21 14.71 -0.32 -15.21
CA LEU A 21 14.67 -1.10 -13.97
C LEU A 21 13.59 -2.20 -13.96
N ARG A 22 13.12 -2.63 -15.13
CA ARG A 22 12.05 -3.63 -15.23
C ARG A 22 12.51 -5.01 -14.75
N THR A 23 11.62 -5.70 -14.02
CA THR A 23 11.82 -7.09 -13.59
C THR A 23 10.81 -8.05 -14.22
N GLY A 24 9.84 -7.55 -14.96
CA GLY A 24 8.67 -8.31 -15.41
C GLY A 24 7.53 -8.35 -14.38
N SER A 25 7.80 -7.95 -13.13
CA SER A 25 6.76 -7.83 -12.09
C SER A 25 5.97 -6.53 -12.23
N LEU A 26 4.73 -6.53 -11.72
CA LEU A 26 3.92 -5.32 -11.61
C LEU A 26 4.60 -4.34 -10.66
N MET A 27 4.74 -3.10 -11.08
CA MET A 27 5.11 -1.99 -10.19
C MET A 27 3.90 -1.52 -9.40
N SER A 28 4.14 -1.07 -8.16
CA SER A 28 3.11 -0.42 -7.35
C SER A 28 3.70 0.63 -6.44
N HIS A 29 2.87 1.60 -6.06
CA HIS A 29 3.23 2.65 -5.12
C HIS A 29 2.89 2.21 -3.69
N VAL A 30 3.84 2.42 -2.79
CA VAL A 30 3.62 2.22 -1.34
C VAL A 30 4.00 3.52 -0.64
N ALA A 31 3.04 4.09 0.07
CA ALA A 31 3.27 5.21 0.99
C ALA A 31 3.28 4.68 2.43
N VAL A 32 4.22 5.16 3.22
CA VAL A 32 4.36 4.85 4.65
C VAL A 32 4.05 6.12 5.43
N PHE A 33 3.16 6.02 6.39
CA PHE A 33 2.72 7.11 7.25
C PHE A 33 3.04 6.81 8.71
N GLU A 34 3.64 7.80 9.38
CA GLU A 34 3.58 7.98 10.82
C GLU A 34 2.44 8.96 11.08
N ILE A 35 1.40 8.51 11.80
CA ILE A 35 0.19 9.30 12.05
C ILE A 35 0.11 9.57 13.55
N GLU A 36 -0.05 10.84 13.95
CA GLU A 36 -0.22 11.19 15.36
C GLU A 36 -1.44 10.45 15.96
N GLY A 37 -1.23 9.82 17.13
CA GLY A 37 -2.25 9.02 17.79
C GLY A 37 -2.24 7.52 17.42
N PHE A 38 -1.43 7.10 16.44
CA PHE A 38 -1.18 5.69 16.14
C PHE A 38 0.17 5.25 16.71
N ASP A 39 0.22 4.06 17.26
CA ASP A 39 1.43 3.44 17.84
C ASP A 39 2.28 2.67 16.80
N ARG A 40 1.86 2.68 15.54
CA ARG A 40 2.48 1.92 14.44
C ARG A 40 2.46 2.70 13.13
N LEU A 41 3.33 2.30 12.21
CA LEU A 41 3.32 2.81 10.84
C LEU A 41 2.12 2.23 10.08
N ILE A 42 1.46 3.07 9.29
CA ILE A 42 0.39 2.67 8.38
C ILE A 42 0.89 2.78 6.95
N LEU A 43 0.83 1.67 6.22
CA LEU A 43 1.18 1.63 4.81
C LEU A 43 -0.08 1.71 3.95
N LEU A 44 -0.03 2.52 2.90
CA LEU A 44 -1.14 2.72 1.96
C LEU A 44 -0.68 2.39 0.54
N THR A 45 -1.46 1.59 -0.18
CA THR A 45 -1.16 1.12 -1.53
C THR A 45 -2.45 0.92 -2.36
N ASP A 46 -2.54 1.19 -3.64
CA ASP A 46 -1.65 1.90 -4.54
C ASP A 46 -2.23 3.29 -4.84
N ALA A 47 -1.55 4.33 -4.40
CA ALA A 47 -2.07 5.70 -4.49
C ALA A 47 -1.66 6.46 -5.76
N ALA A 48 -0.80 5.85 -6.62
CA ALA A 48 -0.16 6.66 -7.67
C ALA A 48 0.16 5.93 -8.98
N PHE A 49 -0.05 4.62 -9.09
CA PHE A 49 0.44 3.88 -10.25
C PHE A 49 -0.62 3.01 -10.94
N ASN A 50 -1.28 2.11 -10.24
CA ASN A 50 -2.26 1.19 -10.83
C ASN A 50 -3.68 1.77 -10.72
N THR A 51 -4.30 2.09 -11.85
CA THR A 51 -5.60 2.81 -11.88
C THR A 51 -6.74 1.93 -11.36
N TYR A 52 -7.00 0.81 -12.00
CA TYR A 52 -8.03 -0.18 -11.64
C TYR A 52 -7.41 -1.57 -11.62
N PRO A 53 -6.65 -1.93 -10.55
CA PRO A 53 -5.99 -3.22 -10.49
C PRO A 53 -7.00 -4.37 -10.42
N GLU A 54 -6.78 -5.39 -11.25
CA GLU A 54 -7.52 -6.65 -11.17
C GLU A 54 -7.06 -7.49 -9.96
N LEU A 55 -7.75 -8.58 -9.64
CA LEU A 55 -7.41 -9.46 -8.52
C LEU A 55 -5.93 -9.90 -8.53
N LYS A 56 -5.42 -10.31 -9.70
CA LYS A 56 -4.00 -10.71 -9.87
C LYS A 56 -3.03 -9.57 -9.57
N ASP A 57 -3.40 -8.35 -9.96
CA ASP A 57 -2.60 -7.16 -9.74
C ASP A 57 -2.60 -6.77 -8.25
N LYS A 58 -3.78 -6.83 -7.60
CA LYS A 58 -3.93 -6.62 -6.15
C LYS A 58 -3.09 -7.61 -5.35
N ALA A 59 -3.05 -8.88 -5.73
CA ALA A 59 -2.18 -9.87 -5.09
C ALA A 59 -0.69 -9.51 -5.24
N GLN A 60 -0.26 -8.97 -6.40
CA GLN A 60 1.12 -8.51 -6.59
C GLN A 60 1.40 -7.21 -5.84
N ILE A 61 0.45 -6.29 -5.77
CA ILE A 61 0.55 -5.04 -4.97
C ILE A 61 0.74 -5.38 -3.48
N ILE A 62 0.01 -6.37 -2.95
CA ILE A 62 0.24 -6.86 -1.58
C ILE A 62 1.68 -7.37 -1.41
N LYS A 63 2.17 -8.23 -2.31
CA LYS A 63 3.54 -8.75 -2.23
C LYS A 63 4.59 -7.62 -2.23
N ASN A 64 4.38 -6.61 -3.05
CA ASN A 64 5.25 -5.44 -3.11
C ASN A 64 5.21 -4.64 -1.78
N SER A 65 4.02 -4.42 -1.22
CA SER A 65 3.87 -3.68 0.05
C SER A 65 4.45 -4.44 1.25
N VAL A 66 4.38 -5.78 1.22
CA VAL A 66 5.01 -6.65 2.24
C VAL A 66 6.52 -6.48 2.28
N VAL A 67 7.18 -6.32 1.12
CA VAL A 67 8.62 -6.03 1.06
C VAL A 67 8.94 -4.73 1.79
N VAL A 68 8.15 -3.68 1.57
CA VAL A 68 8.33 -2.38 2.21
C VAL A 68 8.06 -2.47 3.73
N ALA A 69 6.96 -3.13 4.13
CA ALA A 69 6.61 -3.29 5.54
C ALA A 69 7.71 -4.03 6.31
N LYS A 70 8.28 -5.09 5.73
CA LYS A 70 9.38 -5.85 6.34
C LYS A 70 10.66 -5.00 6.47
N ALA A 71 10.99 -4.21 5.46
CA ALA A 71 12.11 -3.26 5.53
C ALA A 71 11.90 -2.21 6.65
N CYS A 72 10.64 -1.85 6.94
CA CYS A 72 10.29 -1.00 8.10
C CYS A 72 10.22 -1.76 9.44
N GLY A 73 10.61 -3.04 9.49
CA GLY A 73 10.66 -3.83 10.74
C GLY A 73 9.41 -4.62 11.06
N ILE A 74 8.35 -4.57 10.23
CA ILE A 74 7.09 -5.31 10.45
C ILE A 74 7.26 -6.73 9.90
N GLN A 75 7.53 -7.71 10.75
CA GLN A 75 7.90 -9.07 10.34
C GLN A 75 6.72 -9.85 9.70
N THR A 76 5.51 -9.69 10.24
CA THR A 76 4.30 -10.32 9.73
C THR A 76 3.23 -9.26 9.50
N PRO A 77 3.31 -8.50 8.38
CA PRO A 77 2.36 -7.43 8.09
C PRO A 77 0.92 -7.94 8.01
N LYS A 78 0.01 -7.17 8.57
CA LYS A 78 -1.44 -7.39 8.53
C LYS A 78 -2.03 -6.51 7.44
N VAL A 79 -2.61 -7.13 6.43
CA VAL A 79 -3.11 -6.46 5.22
C VAL A 79 -4.63 -6.44 5.25
N ALA A 80 -5.21 -5.25 5.22
CA ALA A 80 -6.64 -5.03 5.05
C ALA A 80 -6.95 -4.58 3.62
N PRO A 81 -7.59 -5.39 2.77
CA PRO A 81 -8.25 -4.92 1.57
C PRO A 81 -9.44 -4.05 1.94
N ILE A 82 -9.33 -2.75 1.69
CA ILE A 82 -10.30 -1.75 2.13
C ILE A 82 -11.51 -1.72 1.20
N CYS A 83 -12.68 -1.79 1.81
CA CYS A 83 -13.98 -1.76 1.16
C CYS A 83 -14.88 -0.73 1.86
N ALA A 84 -16.08 -0.50 1.29
CA ALA A 84 -17.08 0.36 1.93
C ALA A 84 -17.88 -0.38 3.03
N VAL A 85 -17.87 -1.71 2.96
CA VAL A 85 -18.58 -2.61 3.90
C VAL A 85 -17.71 -3.82 4.21
N GLU A 86 -18.03 -4.50 5.31
CA GLU A 86 -17.29 -5.65 5.85
C GLU A 86 -17.90 -7.00 5.46
N VAL A 87 -18.92 -7.01 4.59
CA VAL A 87 -19.56 -8.23 4.07
C VAL A 87 -19.32 -8.36 2.58
N VAL A 88 -19.28 -9.59 2.09
CA VAL A 88 -19.14 -9.85 0.65
C VAL A 88 -20.47 -9.50 -0.05
N ASN A 89 -20.40 -8.55 -0.94
CA ASN A 89 -21.52 -8.15 -1.80
C ASN A 89 -21.11 -8.34 -3.28
N PRO A 90 -21.75 -9.22 -4.04
CA PRO A 90 -21.45 -9.46 -5.45
C PRO A 90 -21.50 -8.23 -6.35
N ASP A 91 -22.32 -7.23 -5.97
CA ASP A 91 -22.43 -5.97 -6.71
C ASP A 91 -21.31 -4.97 -6.38
N MET A 92 -20.47 -5.30 -5.40
CA MET A 92 -19.33 -4.50 -4.97
C MET A 92 -18.02 -5.27 -5.17
N GLN A 93 -17.43 -5.15 -6.35
CA GLN A 93 -16.24 -5.90 -6.76
C GLN A 93 -15.08 -5.85 -5.72
N ALA A 94 -14.93 -4.72 -5.03
CA ALA A 94 -13.91 -4.59 -3.99
C ALA A 94 -14.06 -5.64 -2.87
N THR A 95 -15.29 -5.95 -2.47
CA THR A 95 -15.57 -6.93 -1.40
C THR A 95 -15.33 -8.36 -1.87
N VAL A 96 -15.62 -8.65 -3.14
CA VAL A 96 -15.36 -9.94 -3.78
C VAL A 96 -13.85 -10.18 -3.87
N ASP A 97 -13.11 -9.20 -4.36
CA ASP A 97 -11.64 -9.28 -4.43
C ASP A 97 -11.02 -9.44 -3.04
N ALA A 98 -11.52 -8.71 -2.05
CA ALA A 98 -11.03 -8.79 -0.67
C ALA A 98 -11.17 -10.21 -0.09
N ALA A 99 -12.34 -10.83 -0.26
CA ALA A 99 -12.59 -12.21 0.18
C ALA A 99 -11.68 -13.21 -0.55
N LEU A 100 -11.47 -13.03 -1.86
CA LEU A 100 -10.55 -13.87 -2.63
C LEU A 100 -9.10 -13.70 -2.19
N LEU A 101 -8.63 -12.47 -1.93
CA LEU A 101 -7.28 -12.18 -1.44
C LEU A 101 -7.04 -12.78 -0.05
N SER A 102 -8.03 -12.69 0.84
CA SER A 102 -8.00 -13.35 2.15
C SER A 102 -7.83 -14.87 1.98
N LYS A 103 -8.64 -15.49 1.12
CA LYS A 103 -8.53 -16.93 0.85
C LYS A 103 -7.21 -17.31 0.17
N MET A 104 -6.66 -16.46 -0.72
CA MET A 104 -5.34 -16.67 -1.31
C MET A 104 -4.22 -16.63 -0.25
N SER A 105 -4.36 -15.78 0.76
CA SER A 105 -3.45 -15.75 1.91
C SER A 105 -3.54 -17.03 2.74
N ASP A 106 -4.74 -17.48 3.10
CA ASP A 106 -4.99 -18.73 3.83
C ASP A 106 -4.37 -19.95 3.13
N ARG A 107 -4.40 -19.97 1.80
CA ARG A 107 -3.87 -21.05 0.96
C ARG A 107 -2.39 -20.90 0.60
N GLY A 108 -1.70 -19.88 1.12
CA GLY A 108 -0.28 -19.65 0.87
C GLY A 108 0.06 -19.16 -0.54
N GLN A 109 -0.91 -18.66 -1.31
CA GLN A 109 -0.69 -18.02 -2.60
C GLN A 109 -0.12 -16.60 -2.44
N ILE A 110 -0.51 -15.93 -1.35
CA ILE A 110 0.09 -14.69 -0.84
C ILE A 110 0.83 -15.07 0.44
N LYS A 111 2.15 -14.80 0.49
CA LYS A 111 3.02 -15.24 1.58
C LYS A 111 3.66 -14.05 2.31
N GLY A 112 4.06 -14.30 3.56
CA GLY A 112 4.84 -13.34 4.35
C GLY A 112 4.02 -12.24 4.99
N CYS A 113 2.70 -12.36 4.99
CA CYS A 113 1.73 -11.47 5.64
C CYS A 113 0.45 -12.25 5.99
N ILE A 114 -0.45 -11.61 6.70
CA ILE A 114 -1.82 -12.06 6.92
C ILE A 114 -2.72 -11.10 6.15
N VAL A 115 -3.61 -11.61 5.32
CA VAL A 115 -4.60 -10.80 4.60
C VAL A 115 -5.99 -11.20 5.10
N ASP A 116 -6.78 -10.23 5.54
CA ASP A 116 -8.15 -10.46 5.97
C ASP A 116 -9.06 -9.31 5.50
N GLY A 117 -10.25 -9.66 5.03
CA GLY A 117 -11.25 -8.73 4.50
C GLY A 117 -12.40 -9.45 3.80
N PRO A 118 -13.45 -8.70 3.42
CA PRO A 118 -13.49 -7.22 3.31
C PRO A 118 -13.52 -6.51 4.67
N LEU A 119 -12.84 -5.37 4.77
CA LEU A 119 -12.89 -4.50 5.94
C LEU A 119 -13.17 -3.04 5.49
N ALA A 120 -14.03 -2.34 6.22
CA ALA A 120 -14.14 -0.90 6.10
C ALA A 120 -12.97 -0.24 6.87
N LEU A 121 -12.68 1.02 6.56
CA LEU A 121 -11.49 1.69 7.09
C LEU A 121 -11.49 1.77 8.63
N ASP A 122 -12.65 2.05 9.22
CA ASP A 122 -12.83 2.15 10.67
C ASP A 122 -12.49 0.84 11.38
N ASN A 123 -13.04 -0.27 10.90
CA ASN A 123 -12.80 -1.58 11.50
C ASN A 123 -11.46 -2.23 11.09
N ALA A 124 -10.77 -1.71 10.08
CA ALA A 124 -9.39 -2.07 9.80
C ALA A 124 -8.39 -1.41 10.78
N LEU A 125 -8.71 -0.18 11.26
CA LEU A 125 -7.78 0.64 12.06
C LEU A 125 -8.13 0.73 13.54
N SER A 126 -9.41 0.51 13.94
CA SER A 126 -9.90 0.61 15.31
C SER A 126 -10.45 -0.72 15.80
N ILE A 127 -9.87 -1.22 16.90
CA ILE A 127 -10.35 -2.43 17.60
C ILE A 127 -11.78 -2.22 18.07
N GLU A 128 -12.08 -1.06 18.68
CA GLU A 128 -13.41 -0.71 19.17
C GLU A 128 -14.47 -0.74 18.04
N ALA A 129 -14.13 -0.17 16.87
CA ALA A 129 -15.03 -0.19 15.72
C ALA A 129 -15.26 -1.61 15.17
N ALA A 130 -14.22 -2.46 15.19
CA ALA A 130 -14.34 -3.87 14.80
C ALA A 130 -15.25 -4.64 15.77
N GLU A 131 -15.05 -4.46 17.07
CA GLU A 131 -15.85 -5.10 18.12
C GLU A 131 -17.33 -4.70 18.05
N HIS A 132 -17.64 -3.42 17.84
CA HIS A 132 -19.01 -2.92 17.70
C HIS A 132 -19.75 -3.54 16.50
N LYS A 133 -19.00 -3.91 15.44
CA LYS A 133 -19.55 -4.59 14.26
C LYS A 133 -19.47 -6.12 14.34
N GLY A 134 -18.99 -6.67 15.45
CA GLY A 134 -18.84 -8.11 15.64
C GLY A 134 -17.78 -8.76 14.76
N ILE A 135 -16.81 -7.96 14.28
CA ILE A 135 -15.71 -8.43 13.43
C ILE A 135 -14.53 -8.80 14.33
N SER A 136 -14.01 -10.00 14.11
CA SER A 136 -12.85 -10.53 14.85
C SER A 136 -11.80 -11.03 13.87
N GLY A 137 -10.58 -11.15 14.34
CA GLY A 137 -9.48 -11.68 13.55
C GLY A 137 -8.16 -10.91 13.77
N PRO A 138 -7.07 -11.39 13.22
CA PRO A 138 -5.75 -10.80 13.48
C PRO A 138 -5.56 -9.45 12.81
N VAL A 139 -6.33 -9.10 11.78
CA VAL A 139 -6.21 -7.86 10.99
C VAL A 139 -7.17 -6.78 11.46
N ALA A 140 -8.39 -7.16 11.88
CA ALA A 140 -9.40 -6.21 12.35
C ALA A 140 -8.86 -5.35 13.51
N GLY A 141 -8.93 -4.02 13.37
CA GLY A 141 -8.37 -3.03 14.29
C GLY A 141 -6.84 -2.91 14.29
N ASN A 142 -6.14 -3.81 13.59
CA ASN A 142 -4.69 -3.96 13.70
C ASN A 142 -3.98 -3.94 12.33
N ALA A 143 -4.61 -3.43 11.28
CA ALA A 143 -4.02 -3.39 9.95
C ALA A 143 -2.75 -2.53 9.93
N ASP A 144 -1.70 -3.05 9.31
CA ASP A 144 -0.47 -2.34 8.99
C ASP A 144 -0.49 -1.81 7.56
N ILE A 145 -1.10 -2.57 6.65
CA ILE A 145 -1.17 -2.26 5.22
C ILE A 145 -2.63 -2.13 4.79
N LEU A 146 -2.97 -0.98 4.23
CA LEU A 146 -4.27 -0.69 3.64
C LEU A 146 -4.16 -0.84 2.11
N LEU A 147 -4.75 -1.89 1.57
CA LEU A 147 -4.88 -2.08 0.13
C LEU A 147 -6.17 -1.41 -0.35
N LEU A 148 -6.06 -0.30 -1.06
CA LEU A 148 -7.21 0.42 -1.59
C LEU A 148 -7.68 -0.21 -2.91
N PRO A 149 -9.00 -0.17 -3.21
CA PRO A 149 -9.57 -0.89 -4.36
C PRO A 149 -9.12 -0.31 -5.71
N ASN A 150 -8.83 0.98 -5.78
CA ASN A 150 -8.43 1.69 -6.99
C ASN A 150 -7.66 2.98 -6.64
N ILE A 151 -7.10 3.62 -7.68
CA ILE A 151 -6.23 4.80 -7.52
C ILE A 151 -7.01 6.02 -6.99
N GLU A 152 -8.28 6.20 -7.36
CA GLU A 152 -9.07 7.34 -6.90
C GLU A 152 -9.24 7.30 -5.38
N THR A 153 -9.68 6.16 -4.85
CA THR A 153 -9.84 5.95 -3.40
C THR A 153 -8.50 6.13 -2.67
N ALA A 154 -7.45 5.52 -3.22
CA ALA A 154 -6.13 5.57 -2.61
C ALA A 154 -5.52 6.98 -2.65
N ASN A 155 -5.65 7.69 -3.77
CA ASN A 155 -5.13 9.04 -3.91
C ASN A 155 -5.89 10.04 -3.02
N VAL A 156 -7.22 9.92 -2.94
CA VAL A 156 -8.03 10.73 -2.02
C VAL A 156 -7.58 10.48 -0.59
N MET A 157 -7.45 9.24 -0.16
CA MET A 157 -7.00 8.91 1.19
C MET A 157 -5.58 9.42 1.48
N TYR A 158 -4.63 9.23 0.56
CA TYR A 158 -3.28 9.79 0.67
C TYR A 158 -3.30 11.30 0.88
N LYS A 159 -4.09 12.01 0.06
CA LYS A 159 -4.23 13.47 0.15
C LYS A 159 -4.92 13.88 1.45
N THR A 160 -5.96 13.19 1.86
CA THR A 160 -6.65 13.47 3.13
C THR A 160 -5.66 13.39 4.29
N LEU A 161 -4.92 12.30 4.43
CA LEU A 161 -3.91 12.16 5.48
C LEU A 161 -2.85 13.26 5.42
N THR A 162 -2.36 13.59 4.21
CA THR A 162 -1.29 14.58 4.05
C THR A 162 -1.72 16.01 4.37
N TYR A 163 -2.98 16.38 4.09
CA TYR A 163 -3.43 17.78 4.20
C TYR A 163 -4.31 18.06 5.42
N THR A 164 -4.85 17.02 6.06
CA THR A 164 -5.82 17.21 7.17
C THR A 164 -5.40 16.56 8.48
N ALA A 165 -4.39 15.69 8.48
CA ALA A 165 -3.88 15.05 9.68
C ALA A 165 -2.42 15.47 9.96
N ASN A 166 -2.01 15.37 11.23
CA ASN A 166 -0.60 15.55 11.58
C ASN A 166 0.15 14.26 11.27
N THR A 167 0.82 14.23 10.11
CA THR A 167 1.50 13.03 9.62
C THR A 167 2.88 13.35 9.08
N LYS A 168 3.81 12.39 9.25
CA LYS A 168 5.02 12.31 8.44
C LYS A 168 4.87 11.15 7.47
N ASN A 169 5.32 11.35 6.24
CA ASN A 169 5.20 10.29 5.24
C ASN A 169 6.42 10.21 4.32
N GLY A 170 6.55 9.07 3.65
CA GLY A 170 7.45 8.83 2.54
C GLY A 170 6.83 7.80 1.61
N GLY A 171 7.16 7.85 0.32
CA GLY A 171 6.59 6.91 -0.66
C GLY A 171 7.58 6.51 -1.75
N ILE A 172 7.46 5.26 -2.19
CA ILE A 172 8.28 4.69 -3.26
C ILE A 172 7.46 3.82 -4.20
N LEU A 173 7.98 3.62 -5.40
CA LEU A 173 7.53 2.55 -6.30
C LEU A 173 8.45 1.34 -6.10
N VAL A 174 7.85 0.17 -6.00
CA VAL A 174 8.49 -1.14 -5.88
C VAL A 174 8.01 -2.09 -6.98
N GLY A 175 8.63 -3.27 -7.10
CA GLY A 175 8.41 -4.19 -8.23
C GLY A 175 9.44 -4.04 -9.35
N THR A 176 10.42 -3.17 -9.17
CA THR A 176 11.58 -2.93 -10.03
C THR A 176 12.86 -3.51 -9.43
N SER A 177 13.95 -3.56 -10.21
CA SER A 177 15.27 -4.04 -9.73
C SER A 177 15.85 -3.18 -8.60
N ALA A 178 15.48 -1.90 -8.53
CA ALA A 178 15.79 -1.00 -7.41
C ALA A 178 14.56 -0.16 -7.06
N PRO A 179 14.37 0.27 -5.79
CA PRO A 179 13.27 1.15 -5.41
C PRO A 179 13.31 2.46 -6.20
N VAL A 180 12.12 2.96 -6.62
CA VAL A 180 12.01 4.18 -7.41
C VAL A 180 11.28 5.25 -6.61
N ILE A 181 11.90 6.40 -6.43
CA ILE A 181 11.33 7.51 -5.67
C ILE A 181 10.58 8.43 -6.63
N LEU A 182 9.25 8.39 -6.53
CA LEU A 182 8.33 9.20 -7.33
C LEU A 182 7.56 10.15 -6.41
N THR A 183 8.17 11.29 -6.11
CA THR A 183 7.54 12.32 -5.27
C THR A 183 6.72 13.32 -6.10
N SER A 184 5.70 13.90 -5.48
CA SER A 184 4.97 15.04 -6.05
C SER A 184 5.83 16.31 -5.99
N ARG A 185 5.58 17.26 -6.91
CA ARG A 185 6.19 18.60 -6.82
C ARG A 185 5.75 19.35 -5.56
N ALA A 186 4.54 19.06 -5.09
CA ALA A 186 3.95 19.68 -3.90
C ALA A 186 4.39 19.02 -2.58
N ASP A 187 5.14 17.90 -2.63
CA ASP A 187 5.59 17.23 -1.41
C ASP A 187 6.62 18.09 -0.67
N SER A 188 6.55 18.04 0.66
CA SER A 188 7.47 18.72 1.55
C SER A 188 8.91 18.22 1.38
N PHE A 189 9.86 18.98 1.90
CA PHE A 189 11.26 18.54 1.99
C PHE A 189 11.37 17.25 2.82
N GLU A 190 10.65 17.18 3.94
CA GLU A 190 10.65 16.03 4.84
C GLU A 190 10.13 14.76 4.13
N THR A 191 9.00 14.84 3.42
CA THR A 191 8.48 13.72 2.62
C THR A 191 9.50 13.21 1.60
N LYS A 192 10.26 14.10 0.98
CA LYS A 192 11.32 13.70 0.03
C LYS A 192 12.47 12.99 0.72
N VAL A 193 12.90 13.48 1.88
CA VAL A 193 13.96 12.84 2.68
C VAL A 193 13.49 11.47 3.17
N ASN A 194 12.28 11.37 3.71
CA ASN A 194 11.69 10.11 4.16
C ASN A 194 11.58 9.08 3.01
N SER A 195 11.23 9.54 1.81
CA SER A 195 11.18 8.66 0.63
C SER A 195 12.57 8.13 0.23
N ILE A 196 13.62 8.93 0.39
CA ILE A 196 15.01 8.49 0.16
C ILE A 196 15.42 7.46 1.21
N ALA A 197 15.15 7.73 2.49
CA ALA A 197 15.43 6.81 3.59
C ALA A 197 14.70 5.47 3.41
N LEU A 198 13.41 5.52 3.06
CA LEU A 198 12.61 4.34 2.78
C LEU A 198 13.16 3.51 1.61
N ALA A 199 13.59 4.18 0.53
CA ALA A 199 14.20 3.51 -0.61
C ALA A 199 15.53 2.84 -0.24
N ALA A 200 16.34 3.47 0.61
CA ALA A 200 17.60 2.90 1.11
C ALA A 200 17.32 1.64 1.94
N LEU A 201 16.38 1.72 2.91
CA LEU A 201 15.98 0.57 3.73
C LEU A 201 15.49 -0.62 2.88
N VAL A 202 14.66 -0.36 1.87
CA VAL A 202 14.17 -1.43 0.99
C VAL A 202 15.27 -1.99 0.10
N ALA A 203 16.24 -1.19 -0.33
CA ALA A 203 17.36 -1.67 -1.13
C ALA A 203 18.32 -2.56 -0.32
N GLU A 204 18.51 -2.26 0.97
CA GLU A 204 19.38 -2.99 1.87
C GLU A 204 18.81 -4.35 2.30
N ASN A 205 17.47 -4.49 2.29
CA ASN A 205 16.76 -5.70 2.68
C ASN A 205 16.30 -6.56 1.48
N LYS A 206 16.82 -6.31 0.29
CA LYS A 206 16.67 -7.17 -0.90
C LYS A 206 17.74 -8.24 -0.94
#